data_493ee571610d236e728230c4ca7f200f
#
_entry.id   493ee571610d236e728230c4ca7f200f
#
_cell.length_a   1.000
_cell.length_b   1.000
_cell.length_c   1.000
_cell.angle_alpha   90.00
_cell.angle_beta   90.00
_cell.angle_gamma   90.00
#
_symmetry.space_group_name_H-M   'P 1'
#
loop_
_entity.id
_entity.type
_entity.pdbx_description
1 polymer ?
#
loop_
_entity_poly.entity_id
_entity_poly.type
_entity_poly.pdbx_seq_one_letter_code
_entity_poly.pdbx_strand_id
1 'polypeptide(L)'
;MITSLIHWSIRNRVMVLLASLFLAVAGLWSMQRTPLDAIPDLSDVQVIIKTTYPGQTPQVVEDQVTYPLTTAMLSVPGAVTVRGYSFFNDSYVYVIFEEGTDLYWARSRVLEYLSQVAPNLPSEASPALGPDATGVGWIYQYALIDRSGRHDLSQLRSIQDWFLRYELQTIEGVSEVASIGGMVRQYQVVVDPDRLRALSIPLSDVRRAIERGNRESGGRVLEMAEAEYMVRASGYLTGEDDIRAIPVSMAENGVPILLSDIATVRTGPELRRGVGELNGEGEVAGGVVIMRYGENALATIERVEHRLEQLQASLPEGVEIVVTYNRAGLIERAVETLREKLLEEFLIVALVCAVFLFHLRSSLVVVLSLPLGILAAFIVMHLQGINANIMSLGGIAIAIGAMVDAAIVMIENFHKHVERTPLTRDNRWRIVADSTAEVGPALFFSLLIITFSFIPIFALEAQEGRLFHPLAFTKTYAMAAAAGLSVTLVPVLMGYLIRGRITPEHANPVNRVLTAGYRPFLGTALRHPGVTLVFSAALVLTMAIPLARLGSEFMPDLDEGDLLYMPSAYPGVSVSEAAEILQQTNRLIMTVPE
;
A
#
# COMPACT_ATOMS: atom_id res chain seq x y z
N MET A 1 17.56 28.20 30.25
CA MET A 1 16.26 27.83 29.66
C MET A 1 15.83 26.41 30.07
N ILE A 2 16.59 25.33 29.80
CA ILE A 2 16.21 23.94 30.17
C ILE A 2 16.03 23.79 31.68
N THR A 3 16.99 24.27 32.49
CA THR A 3 16.90 24.25 33.96
C THR A 3 15.64 24.97 34.46
N SER A 4 15.26 26.10 33.86
CA SER A 4 14.04 26.83 34.20
C SER A 4 12.79 26.03 33.89
N LEU A 5 12.79 25.26 32.78
CA LEU A 5 11.71 24.36 32.39
C LEU A 5 11.56 23.20 33.40
N ILE A 6 12.65 22.62 33.85
CA ILE A 6 12.66 21.56 34.89
C ILE A 6 12.02 22.08 36.18
N HIS A 7 12.46 23.26 36.69
CA HIS A 7 11.90 23.86 37.87
C HIS A 7 10.41 24.22 37.71
N TRP A 8 10.00 24.72 36.53
CA TRP A 8 8.61 25.00 36.22
C TRP A 8 7.76 23.72 36.23
N SER A 9 8.27 22.62 35.63
CA SER A 9 7.58 21.33 35.58
C SER A 9 7.37 20.74 36.98
N ILE A 10 8.38 20.82 37.83
CA ILE A 10 8.30 20.36 39.23
C ILE A 10 7.33 21.23 40.04
N ARG A 11 7.28 22.54 39.81
CA ARG A 11 6.34 23.47 40.47
C ARG A 11 4.90 23.22 40.02
N ASN A 12 4.69 22.96 38.70
CA ASN A 12 3.38 22.75 38.09
C ASN A 12 3.11 21.25 37.80
N ARG A 13 3.53 20.37 38.70
CA ARG A 13 3.48 18.91 38.53
C ARG A 13 2.12 18.33 38.14
N VAL A 14 1.02 18.88 38.64
CA VAL A 14 -0.34 18.46 38.31
C VAL A 14 -0.63 18.75 36.83
N MET A 15 -0.23 19.92 36.35
CA MET A 15 -0.40 20.32 34.96
C MET A 15 0.43 19.43 34.00
N VAL A 16 1.66 19.04 34.40
CA VAL A 16 2.48 18.10 33.63
C VAL A 16 1.83 16.72 33.56
N LEU A 17 1.30 16.20 34.66
CA LEU A 17 0.60 14.91 34.69
C LEU A 17 -0.69 14.95 33.85
N LEU A 18 -1.47 16.02 33.90
CA LEU A 18 -2.66 16.20 33.08
C LEU A 18 -2.30 16.29 31.59
N ALA A 19 -1.25 17.02 31.24
CA ALA A 19 -0.75 17.10 29.86
C ALA A 19 -0.25 15.72 29.36
N SER A 20 0.43 14.95 30.22
CA SER A 20 0.88 13.59 29.88
C SER A 20 -0.29 12.62 29.73
N LEU A 21 -1.34 12.75 30.56
CA LEU A 21 -2.56 11.96 30.41
C LEU A 21 -3.30 12.31 29.11
N PHE A 22 -3.39 13.60 28.79
CA PHE A 22 -3.97 14.03 27.51
C PHE A 22 -3.19 13.49 26.32
N LEU A 23 -1.86 13.56 26.38
CA LEU A 23 -0.97 12.99 25.35
C LEU A 23 -1.20 11.47 25.21
N ALA A 24 -1.34 10.75 26.34
CA ALA A 24 -1.63 9.31 26.31
C ALA A 24 -2.95 9.00 25.61
N VAL A 25 -4.02 9.72 25.97
CA VAL A 25 -5.36 9.52 25.37
C VAL A 25 -5.36 9.90 23.89
N ALA A 26 -4.81 11.05 23.53
CA ALA A 26 -4.71 11.50 22.15
C ALA A 26 -3.83 10.56 21.32
N GLY A 27 -2.72 10.07 21.91
CA GLY A 27 -1.83 9.12 21.23
C GLY A 27 -2.47 7.76 20.99
N LEU A 28 -3.20 7.21 21.95
CA LEU A 28 -3.95 5.96 21.77
C LEU A 28 -5.04 6.11 20.70
N TRP A 29 -5.74 7.24 20.70
CA TRP A 29 -6.73 7.54 19.68
C TRP A 29 -6.09 7.65 18.28
N SER A 30 -4.94 8.34 18.15
CA SER A 30 -4.21 8.48 16.90
C SER A 30 -3.67 7.12 16.43
N MET A 31 -3.12 6.31 17.33
CA MET A 31 -2.61 4.98 17.02
C MET A 31 -3.69 4.07 16.41
N GLN A 32 -4.92 4.10 16.97
CA GLN A 32 -6.04 3.30 16.45
C GLN A 32 -6.56 3.78 15.09
N ARG A 33 -6.30 5.04 14.72
CA ARG A 33 -6.75 5.63 13.44
C ARG A 33 -5.66 5.76 12.39
N THR A 34 -4.43 5.50 12.73
CA THR A 34 -3.32 5.50 11.77
C THR A 34 -3.48 4.30 10.82
N PRO A 35 -3.54 4.52 9.50
CA PRO A 35 -3.65 3.41 8.54
C PRO A 35 -2.48 2.44 8.67
N LEU A 36 -2.78 1.16 8.55
CA LEU A 36 -1.80 0.08 8.62
C LEU A 36 -1.52 -0.45 7.20
N ASP A 37 -0.25 -0.62 6.86
CA ASP A 37 0.20 -1.32 5.67
C ASP A 37 1.46 -2.15 6.00
N ALA A 38 1.82 -3.10 5.15
CA ALA A 38 3.03 -3.90 5.35
C ALA A 38 4.29 -3.09 5.06
N ILE A 39 4.34 -2.43 3.90
CA ILE A 39 5.47 -1.64 3.41
C ILE A 39 5.01 -0.25 2.96
N PRO A 40 5.89 0.77 2.95
CA PRO A 40 5.55 2.05 2.35
C PRO A 40 5.32 1.92 0.84
N ASP A 41 4.51 2.81 0.27
CA ASP A 41 4.31 2.86 -1.18
C ASP A 41 5.56 3.43 -1.86
N LEU A 42 6.24 2.58 -2.63
CA LEU A 42 7.44 2.93 -3.39
C LEU A 42 7.14 3.37 -4.83
N SER A 43 5.86 3.37 -5.23
CA SER A 43 5.44 3.69 -6.60
C SER A 43 5.70 5.17 -6.92
N ASP A 44 6.07 5.42 -8.17
CA ASP A 44 6.13 6.78 -8.68
C ASP A 44 4.74 7.41 -8.76
N VAL A 45 4.67 8.73 -8.64
CA VAL A 45 3.43 9.46 -8.96
C VAL A 45 3.23 9.39 -10.46
N GLN A 46 2.30 8.54 -10.90
CA GLN A 46 2.06 8.30 -12.32
C GLN A 46 0.59 8.32 -12.67
N VAL A 47 0.30 8.76 -13.88
CA VAL A 47 -1.02 8.70 -14.49
C VAL A 47 -0.95 7.83 -15.74
N ILE A 48 -1.82 6.84 -15.82
CA ILE A 48 -1.88 5.89 -16.94
C ILE A 48 -3.03 6.31 -17.85
N ILE A 49 -2.77 6.40 -19.15
CA ILE A 49 -3.78 6.55 -20.19
C ILE A 49 -3.87 5.20 -20.90
N LYS A 50 -5.01 4.54 -20.81
CA LYS A 50 -5.35 3.35 -21.59
C LYS A 50 -6.19 3.76 -22.78
N THR A 51 -5.81 3.34 -23.98
CA THR A 51 -6.59 3.57 -25.19
C THR A 51 -6.85 2.26 -25.88
N THR A 52 -8.13 1.90 -26.04
CA THR A 52 -8.50 0.72 -26.83
C THR A 52 -8.71 1.15 -28.28
N TYR A 53 -8.06 0.43 -29.22
CA TYR A 53 -8.19 0.63 -30.67
C TYR A 53 -8.41 -0.73 -31.34
N PRO A 54 -9.65 -1.20 -31.43
CA PRO A 54 -9.98 -2.58 -31.81
C PRO A 54 -9.50 -2.98 -33.21
N GLY A 55 -9.01 -4.22 -33.34
CA GLY A 55 -8.60 -4.82 -34.61
C GLY A 55 -7.23 -4.38 -35.13
N GLN A 56 -6.51 -3.51 -34.42
CA GLN A 56 -5.26 -2.93 -34.89
C GLN A 56 -4.01 -3.64 -34.38
N THR A 57 -3.01 -3.75 -35.27
CA THR A 57 -1.70 -4.31 -34.92
C THR A 57 -0.92 -3.36 -34.01
N PRO A 58 0.07 -3.85 -33.22
CA PRO A 58 0.88 -2.99 -32.36
C PRO A 58 1.54 -1.81 -33.08
N GLN A 59 2.01 -2.02 -34.33
CA GLN A 59 2.61 -0.96 -35.15
C GLN A 59 1.62 0.16 -35.47
N VAL A 60 0.38 -0.20 -35.87
CA VAL A 60 -0.67 0.79 -36.16
C VAL A 60 -1.11 1.52 -34.90
N VAL A 61 -1.21 0.81 -33.77
CA VAL A 61 -1.50 1.40 -32.46
C VAL A 61 -0.39 2.37 -32.06
N GLU A 62 0.88 2.02 -32.29
CA GLU A 62 2.01 2.90 -32.03
C GLU A 62 1.94 4.17 -32.86
N ASP A 63 1.82 4.05 -34.18
CA ASP A 63 1.88 5.19 -35.10
C ASP A 63 0.70 6.14 -34.92
N GLN A 64 -0.50 5.62 -34.67
CA GLN A 64 -1.74 6.42 -34.70
C GLN A 64 -2.26 6.81 -33.32
N VAL A 65 -1.83 6.13 -32.26
CA VAL A 65 -2.35 6.35 -30.88
C VAL A 65 -1.23 6.60 -29.89
N THR A 66 -0.29 5.65 -29.72
CA THR A 66 0.71 5.73 -28.67
C THR A 66 1.66 6.91 -28.87
N TYR A 67 2.19 7.08 -30.08
CA TYR A 67 3.12 8.15 -30.40
C TYR A 67 2.49 9.54 -30.30
N PRO A 68 1.30 9.83 -30.87
CA PRO A 68 0.61 11.10 -30.66
C PRO A 68 0.34 11.40 -29.19
N LEU A 69 -0.11 10.42 -28.41
CA LEU A 69 -0.35 10.60 -26.97
C LEU A 69 0.94 10.88 -26.20
N THR A 70 1.99 10.08 -26.39
CA THR A 70 3.27 10.28 -25.69
C THR A 70 3.86 11.65 -25.99
N THR A 71 3.83 12.07 -27.26
CA THR A 71 4.35 13.38 -27.67
C THR A 71 3.57 14.53 -27.02
N ALA A 72 2.24 14.44 -26.97
CA ALA A 72 1.41 15.45 -26.31
C ALA A 72 1.68 15.50 -24.79
N MET A 73 1.80 14.34 -24.15
CA MET A 73 2.00 14.23 -22.70
C MET A 73 3.38 14.71 -22.23
N LEU A 74 4.40 14.78 -23.10
CA LEU A 74 5.71 15.38 -22.78
C LEU A 74 5.61 16.87 -22.37
N SER A 75 4.54 17.54 -22.78
CA SER A 75 4.31 18.96 -22.47
C SER A 75 3.53 19.16 -21.17
N VAL A 76 3.11 18.12 -20.49
CA VAL A 76 2.35 18.23 -19.24
C VAL A 76 3.26 18.77 -18.14
N PRO A 77 2.87 19.85 -17.45
CA PRO A 77 3.68 20.43 -16.38
C PRO A 77 3.97 19.41 -15.26
N GLY A 78 5.22 19.33 -14.81
CA GLY A 78 5.66 18.40 -13.78
C GLY A 78 5.87 16.96 -14.26
N ALA A 79 5.64 16.65 -15.54
CA ALA A 79 5.98 15.34 -16.10
C ALA A 79 7.51 15.23 -16.30
N VAL A 80 8.09 14.18 -15.71
CA VAL A 80 9.53 13.87 -15.81
C VAL A 80 9.79 12.88 -16.93
N THR A 81 8.92 11.86 -17.04
CA THR A 81 9.08 10.79 -18.02
C THR A 81 7.72 10.39 -18.58
N VAL A 82 7.68 10.16 -19.89
CA VAL A 82 6.50 9.60 -20.56
C VAL A 82 6.93 8.31 -21.27
N ARG A 83 6.24 7.21 -21.00
CA ARG A 83 6.49 5.89 -21.61
C ARG A 83 5.24 5.38 -22.31
N GLY A 84 5.39 4.88 -23.52
CA GLY A 84 4.30 4.28 -24.30
C GLY A 84 4.53 2.79 -24.52
N TYR A 85 3.46 2.01 -24.47
CA TYR A 85 3.43 0.61 -24.81
C TYR A 85 2.30 0.34 -25.78
N SER A 86 2.61 -0.33 -26.89
CA SER A 86 1.66 -0.65 -27.95
C SER A 86 1.47 -2.15 -28.03
N PHE A 87 0.23 -2.58 -27.82
CA PHE A 87 -0.19 -3.98 -27.93
C PHE A 87 -1.20 -4.13 -29.06
N PHE A 88 -1.56 -5.35 -29.40
CA PHE A 88 -2.69 -5.61 -30.26
C PHE A 88 -3.97 -5.09 -29.60
N ASN A 89 -4.69 -4.18 -30.23
CA ASN A 89 -5.89 -3.47 -29.76
C ASN A 89 -5.66 -2.38 -28.71
N ASP A 90 -4.56 -2.32 -27.98
CA ASP A 90 -4.45 -1.45 -26.82
C ASP A 90 -3.14 -0.64 -26.80
N SER A 91 -3.24 0.60 -26.37
CA SER A 91 -2.12 1.48 -26.04
C SER A 91 -2.16 1.83 -24.56
N TYR A 92 -0.99 1.84 -23.92
CA TYR A 92 -0.81 2.33 -22.55
C TYR A 92 0.25 3.41 -22.54
N VAL A 93 -0.10 4.60 -22.05
CA VAL A 93 0.83 5.71 -21.89
C VAL A 93 0.93 6.06 -20.41
N TYR A 94 2.15 5.95 -19.87
CA TYR A 94 2.49 6.26 -18.48
C TYR A 94 3.11 7.64 -18.44
N VAL A 95 2.49 8.57 -17.73
CA VAL A 95 3.03 9.90 -17.46
C VAL A 95 3.50 9.91 -16.02
N ILE A 96 4.81 9.98 -15.81
CA ILE A 96 5.47 9.96 -14.51
C ILE A 96 5.80 11.38 -14.12
N PHE A 97 5.45 11.80 -12.91
CA PHE A 97 5.59 13.16 -12.39
C PHE A 97 6.74 13.27 -11.38
N GLU A 98 7.14 14.52 -11.15
CA GLU A 98 8.08 14.87 -10.09
C GLU A 98 7.58 14.36 -8.72
N GLU A 99 8.53 14.02 -7.85
CA GLU A 99 8.23 13.58 -6.50
C GLU A 99 7.48 14.67 -5.71
N GLY A 100 6.51 14.24 -4.88
CA GLY A 100 5.66 15.16 -4.12
C GLY A 100 4.52 15.81 -4.92
N THR A 101 4.38 15.47 -6.21
CA THR A 101 3.21 15.92 -6.99
C THR A 101 1.95 15.25 -6.47
N ASP A 102 0.88 16.02 -6.27
CA ASP A 102 -0.43 15.48 -5.92
C ASP A 102 -1.02 14.66 -7.08
N LEU A 103 -1.43 13.42 -6.82
CA LEU A 103 -1.93 12.51 -7.85
C LEU A 103 -3.18 13.05 -8.55
N TYR A 104 -4.11 13.67 -7.82
CA TYR A 104 -5.36 14.17 -8.40
C TYR A 104 -5.12 15.43 -9.23
N TRP A 105 -4.18 16.28 -8.81
CA TRP A 105 -3.72 17.39 -9.65
C TRP A 105 -3.08 16.87 -10.95
N ALA A 106 -2.18 15.88 -10.85
CA ALA A 106 -1.54 15.25 -12.01
C ALA A 106 -2.57 14.68 -12.99
N ARG A 107 -3.57 13.92 -12.46
CA ARG A 107 -4.69 13.38 -13.25
C ARG A 107 -5.49 14.49 -13.95
N SER A 108 -5.74 15.58 -13.26
CA SER A 108 -6.45 16.73 -13.85
C SER A 108 -5.67 17.36 -15.01
N ARG A 109 -4.34 17.49 -14.86
CA ARG A 109 -3.49 18.00 -15.95
C ARG A 109 -3.45 17.05 -17.14
N VAL A 110 -3.24 15.75 -16.90
CA VAL A 110 -3.28 14.74 -17.97
C VAL A 110 -4.61 14.77 -18.70
N LEU A 111 -5.74 14.85 -17.98
CA LEU A 111 -7.08 14.92 -18.59
C LEU A 111 -7.25 16.16 -19.47
N GLU A 112 -6.73 17.30 -19.05
CA GLU A 112 -6.75 18.54 -19.85
C GLU A 112 -6.01 18.36 -21.19
N TYR A 113 -4.79 17.82 -21.16
CA TYR A 113 -4.01 17.55 -22.37
C TYR A 113 -4.62 16.44 -23.22
N LEU A 114 -5.18 15.41 -22.59
CA LEU A 114 -5.88 14.33 -23.26
C LEU A 114 -7.08 14.88 -24.06
N SER A 115 -7.84 15.79 -23.48
CA SER A 115 -8.98 16.42 -24.14
C SER A 115 -8.61 17.20 -25.40
N GLN A 116 -7.38 17.72 -25.48
CA GLN A 116 -6.86 18.44 -26.64
C GLN A 116 -6.39 17.49 -27.76
N VAL A 117 -5.82 16.33 -27.40
CA VAL A 117 -5.26 15.40 -28.38
C VAL A 117 -6.28 14.36 -28.85
N ALA A 118 -7.25 13.99 -28.02
CA ALA A 118 -8.26 12.96 -28.34
C ALA A 118 -9.01 13.17 -29.65
N PRO A 119 -9.40 14.42 -30.05
CA PRO A 119 -10.04 14.65 -31.34
C PRO A 119 -9.17 14.35 -32.57
N ASN A 120 -7.85 14.27 -32.40
CA ASN A 120 -6.90 13.98 -33.48
C ASN A 120 -6.59 12.47 -33.59
N LEU A 121 -7.07 11.65 -32.65
CA LEU A 121 -6.95 10.20 -32.72
C LEU A 121 -7.98 9.62 -33.67
N PRO A 122 -7.76 8.37 -34.17
CA PRO A 122 -8.77 7.65 -34.96
C PRO A 122 -10.10 7.56 -34.20
N SER A 123 -11.22 7.65 -34.94
CA SER A 123 -12.58 7.67 -34.36
C SER A 123 -12.93 6.42 -33.56
N GLU A 124 -12.30 5.28 -33.87
CA GLU A 124 -12.47 4.02 -33.15
C GLU A 124 -11.58 3.91 -31.92
N ALA A 125 -10.60 4.80 -31.75
CA ALA A 125 -9.73 4.82 -30.57
C ALA A 125 -10.45 5.49 -29.38
N SER A 126 -10.51 4.79 -28.25
CA SER A 126 -11.21 5.25 -27.04
C SER A 126 -10.23 5.45 -25.88
N PRO A 127 -9.64 6.66 -25.71
CA PRO A 127 -8.72 6.94 -24.61
C PRO A 127 -9.47 7.16 -23.29
N ALA A 128 -8.96 6.57 -22.21
CA ALA A 128 -9.46 6.75 -20.85
C ALA A 128 -8.31 6.80 -19.86
N LEU A 129 -8.49 7.49 -18.71
CA LEU A 129 -7.54 7.40 -17.61
C LEU A 129 -7.67 6.06 -16.90
N GLY A 130 -6.54 5.46 -16.56
CA GLY A 130 -6.48 4.31 -15.66
C GLY A 130 -6.95 4.64 -14.24
N PRO A 131 -6.99 3.66 -13.33
CA PRO A 131 -7.44 3.86 -11.96
C PRO A 131 -6.60 4.90 -11.21
N ASP A 132 -7.18 5.54 -10.21
CA ASP A 132 -6.51 6.42 -9.25
C ASP A 132 -5.83 5.59 -8.15
N ALA A 133 -4.90 4.76 -8.55
CA ALA A 133 -4.22 3.76 -7.72
C ALA A 133 -2.73 3.70 -8.05
N THR A 134 -1.96 3.10 -7.15
CA THR A 134 -0.53 2.80 -7.33
C THR A 134 -0.30 1.29 -7.45
N GLY A 135 0.97 0.87 -7.65
CA GLY A 135 1.32 -0.54 -7.74
C GLY A 135 0.96 -1.37 -6.50
N VAL A 136 0.91 -0.76 -5.32
CA VAL A 136 0.49 -1.40 -4.08
C VAL A 136 -1.04 -1.48 -3.91
N GLY A 137 -1.80 -0.93 -4.85
CA GLY A 137 -3.27 -0.93 -4.81
C GLY A 137 -3.94 -2.27 -5.05
N TRP A 138 -3.24 -3.29 -5.52
CA TRP A 138 -3.78 -4.64 -5.66
C TRP A 138 -3.88 -5.30 -4.29
N ILE A 139 -5.08 -5.26 -3.71
CA ILE A 139 -5.28 -5.67 -2.32
C ILE A 139 -6.01 -7.00 -2.16
N TYR A 140 -6.79 -7.41 -3.16
CA TYR A 140 -7.62 -8.59 -3.06
C TYR A 140 -7.88 -9.21 -4.43
N GLN A 141 -7.78 -10.54 -4.53
CA GLN A 141 -8.07 -11.29 -5.76
C GLN A 141 -8.97 -12.48 -5.44
N TYR A 142 -9.90 -12.76 -6.35
CA TYR A 142 -10.81 -13.88 -6.22
C TYR A 142 -11.12 -14.50 -7.58
N ALA A 143 -11.49 -15.77 -7.55
CA ALA A 143 -11.96 -16.54 -8.70
C ALA A 143 -13.41 -16.98 -8.49
N LEU A 144 -14.17 -17.08 -9.58
CA LEU A 144 -15.47 -17.68 -9.65
C LEU A 144 -15.34 -19.10 -10.18
N ILE A 145 -15.85 -20.06 -9.41
CA ILE A 145 -15.83 -21.48 -9.74
C ILE A 145 -17.27 -21.98 -9.81
N ASP A 146 -17.63 -22.72 -10.85
CA ASP A 146 -18.88 -23.46 -10.89
C ASP A 146 -18.67 -24.93 -10.50
N ARG A 147 -19.15 -25.31 -9.33
CA ARG A 147 -19.14 -26.71 -8.84
C ARG A 147 -20.26 -27.57 -9.43
N SER A 148 -21.25 -26.94 -10.03
CA SER A 148 -22.42 -27.63 -10.60
C SER A 148 -22.22 -28.13 -12.03
N GLY A 149 -21.23 -27.58 -12.77
CA GLY A 149 -21.00 -27.83 -14.18
C GLY A 149 -22.11 -27.27 -15.09
N ARG A 150 -22.97 -26.40 -14.58
CA ARG A 150 -24.11 -25.80 -15.32
C ARG A 150 -23.76 -24.46 -15.96
N HIS A 151 -22.71 -23.79 -15.51
CA HIS A 151 -22.30 -22.48 -15.95
C HIS A 151 -20.98 -22.53 -16.70
N ASP A 152 -20.96 -22.01 -17.92
CA ASP A 152 -19.74 -21.89 -18.71
C ASP A 152 -18.91 -20.65 -18.33
N LEU A 153 -17.68 -20.57 -18.85
CA LEU A 153 -16.78 -19.44 -18.61
C LEU A 153 -17.33 -18.09 -19.05
N SER A 154 -18.27 -18.07 -20.03
CA SER A 154 -18.86 -16.83 -20.50
C SER A 154 -19.96 -16.32 -19.55
N GLN A 155 -20.67 -17.25 -18.91
CA GLN A 155 -21.65 -16.94 -17.88
C GLN A 155 -20.96 -16.45 -16.60
N LEU A 156 -19.90 -17.14 -16.14
CA LEU A 156 -19.08 -16.70 -15.00
C LEU A 156 -18.47 -15.31 -15.25
N ARG A 157 -17.95 -15.07 -16.45
CA ARG A 157 -17.41 -13.76 -16.83
C ARG A 157 -18.52 -12.70 -16.87
N SER A 158 -19.71 -13.02 -17.30
CA SER A 158 -20.83 -12.09 -17.29
C SER A 158 -21.27 -11.74 -15.86
N ILE A 159 -21.28 -12.70 -14.94
CA ILE A 159 -21.53 -12.44 -13.51
C ILE A 159 -20.45 -11.50 -12.95
N GLN A 160 -19.19 -11.74 -13.28
CA GLN A 160 -18.09 -10.88 -12.87
C GLN A 160 -18.25 -9.45 -13.41
N ASP A 161 -18.43 -9.28 -14.72
CA ASP A 161 -18.41 -7.98 -15.38
C ASP A 161 -19.66 -7.12 -15.12
N TRP A 162 -20.83 -7.74 -14.96
CA TRP A 162 -22.13 -7.05 -14.89
C TRP A 162 -22.79 -7.07 -13.52
N PHE A 163 -22.26 -7.85 -12.56
CA PHE A 163 -22.78 -7.91 -11.21
C PHE A 163 -21.69 -7.63 -10.18
N LEU A 164 -20.73 -8.52 -9.98
CA LEU A 164 -19.75 -8.38 -8.91
C LEU A 164 -18.88 -7.12 -9.05
N ARG A 165 -18.41 -6.83 -10.25
CA ARG A 165 -17.61 -5.64 -10.54
C ARG A 165 -18.32 -4.36 -10.11
N TYR A 166 -19.58 -4.18 -10.47
CA TYR A 166 -20.32 -2.97 -10.12
C TYR A 166 -20.58 -2.87 -8.62
N GLU A 167 -20.95 -3.96 -7.98
CA GLU A 167 -21.21 -4.00 -6.55
C GLU A 167 -19.95 -3.66 -5.74
N LEU A 168 -18.81 -4.22 -6.11
CA LEU A 168 -17.53 -3.98 -5.43
C LEU A 168 -16.97 -2.59 -5.72
N GLN A 169 -17.20 -2.00 -6.89
CA GLN A 169 -16.77 -0.64 -7.19
C GLN A 169 -17.50 0.43 -6.37
N THR A 170 -18.65 0.12 -5.79
CA THR A 170 -19.37 1.05 -4.90
C THR A 170 -18.76 1.15 -3.50
N ILE A 171 -17.84 0.26 -3.16
CA ILE A 171 -17.22 0.23 -1.85
C ILE A 171 -16.25 1.40 -1.71
N GLU A 172 -16.35 2.11 -0.59
CA GLU A 172 -15.43 3.21 -0.25
C GLU A 172 -13.98 2.69 -0.20
N GLY A 173 -13.07 3.37 -0.89
CA GLY A 173 -11.66 2.98 -0.99
C GLY A 173 -11.33 2.09 -2.18
N VAL A 174 -12.31 1.58 -2.92
CA VAL A 174 -12.07 0.84 -4.17
C VAL A 174 -12.00 1.81 -5.35
N SER A 175 -10.91 1.73 -6.13
CA SER A 175 -10.71 2.50 -7.35
C SER A 175 -11.25 1.77 -8.56
N GLU A 176 -10.90 0.50 -8.70
CA GLU A 176 -11.28 -0.34 -9.84
C GLU A 176 -11.43 -1.80 -9.39
N VAL A 177 -12.26 -2.54 -10.11
CA VAL A 177 -12.30 -4.00 -10.07
C VAL A 177 -12.02 -4.51 -11.48
N ALA A 178 -10.79 -5.00 -11.67
CA ALA A 178 -10.35 -5.53 -12.96
C ALA A 178 -10.77 -6.99 -13.09
N SER A 179 -11.42 -7.35 -14.21
CA SER A 179 -11.81 -8.72 -14.47
C SER A 179 -10.68 -9.51 -15.11
N ILE A 180 -10.43 -10.73 -14.64
CA ILE A 180 -9.38 -11.64 -15.13
C ILE A 180 -10.03 -12.95 -15.60
N GLY A 181 -9.45 -13.57 -16.62
CA GLY A 181 -9.89 -14.86 -17.13
C GLY A 181 -11.31 -14.86 -17.72
N GLY A 182 -11.87 -16.05 -17.83
CA GLY A 182 -13.18 -16.25 -18.44
C GLY A 182 -13.24 -15.91 -19.93
N MET A 183 -14.46 -15.87 -20.48
CA MET A 183 -14.71 -15.53 -21.89
C MET A 183 -15.73 -14.41 -21.96
N VAL A 184 -15.35 -13.25 -22.54
CA VAL A 184 -16.32 -12.19 -22.81
C VAL A 184 -17.27 -12.68 -23.89
N ARG A 185 -18.57 -12.66 -23.60
CA ARG A 185 -19.61 -13.12 -24.50
C ARG A 185 -19.95 -12.03 -25.51
N GLN A 186 -19.99 -12.40 -26.79
CA GLN A 186 -20.35 -11.50 -27.88
C GLN A 186 -21.27 -12.17 -28.89
N TYR A 187 -22.07 -11.37 -29.61
CA TYR A 187 -22.77 -11.82 -30.79
C TYR A 187 -21.86 -11.75 -32.00
N GLN A 188 -21.75 -12.85 -32.71
CA GLN A 188 -20.92 -12.98 -33.90
C GLN A 188 -21.79 -13.09 -35.14
N VAL A 189 -21.58 -12.17 -36.07
CA VAL A 189 -22.19 -12.21 -37.41
C VAL A 189 -21.15 -12.73 -38.39
N VAL A 190 -21.21 -14.01 -38.71
CA VAL A 190 -20.28 -14.67 -39.62
C VAL A 190 -20.88 -14.61 -41.03
N VAL A 191 -20.38 -13.68 -41.84
CA VAL A 191 -20.87 -13.48 -43.22
C VAL A 191 -20.39 -14.58 -44.14
N ASP A 192 -21.26 -14.95 -45.12
CA ASP A 192 -20.93 -15.86 -46.19
C ASP A 192 -20.50 -15.04 -47.44
N PRO A 193 -19.19 -15.09 -47.81
CA PRO A 193 -18.64 -14.31 -48.92
C PRO A 193 -19.25 -14.67 -50.29
N ASP A 194 -19.71 -15.92 -50.47
CA ASP A 194 -20.30 -16.37 -51.74
C ASP A 194 -21.72 -15.85 -51.89
N ARG A 195 -22.50 -15.85 -50.81
CA ARG A 195 -23.84 -15.21 -50.77
C ARG A 195 -23.77 -13.70 -50.96
N LEU A 196 -22.79 -13.03 -50.33
CA LEU A 196 -22.56 -11.60 -50.54
C LEU A 196 -22.27 -11.27 -52.00
N ARG A 197 -21.41 -12.08 -52.67
CA ARG A 197 -21.12 -11.91 -54.08
C ARG A 197 -22.32 -12.18 -54.95
N ALA A 198 -23.06 -13.27 -54.70
CA ALA A 198 -24.21 -13.64 -55.48
C ALA A 198 -25.35 -12.57 -55.44
N LEU A 199 -25.48 -11.89 -54.28
CA LEU A 199 -26.47 -10.84 -54.07
C LEU A 199 -25.91 -9.43 -54.31
N SER A 200 -24.64 -9.31 -54.74
CA SER A 200 -23.92 -8.04 -54.95
C SER A 200 -24.00 -7.08 -53.74
N ILE A 201 -23.88 -7.62 -52.51
CA ILE A 201 -23.96 -6.85 -51.26
C ILE A 201 -22.52 -6.61 -50.74
N PRO A 202 -22.07 -5.35 -50.68
CA PRO A 202 -20.77 -5.01 -50.05
C PRO A 202 -20.80 -5.26 -48.53
N LEU A 203 -19.66 -5.67 -47.95
CA LEU A 203 -19.55 -5.87 -46.52
C LEU A 203 -19.83 -4.58 -45.71
N SER A 204 -19.52 -3.40 -46.28
CA SER A 204 -19.83 -2.11 -45.70
C SER A 204 -21.33 -1.90 -45.48
N ASP A 205 -22.18 -2.48 -46.33
CA ASP A 205 -23.63 -2.36 -46.20
C ASP A 205 -24.15 -3.24 -45.06
N VAL A 206 -23.58 -4.42 -44.90
CA VAL A 206 -23.85 -5.30 -43.76
C VAL A 206 -23.52 -4.57 -42.46
N ARG A 207 -22.32 -3.99 -42.38
CA ARG A 207 -21.90 -3.21 -41.20
C ARG A 207 -22.86 -2.08 -40.89
N ARG A 208 -23.19 -1.27 -41.89
CA ARG A 208 -24.17 -0.16 -41.74
C ARG A 208 -25.56 -0.63 -41.35
N ALA A 209 -26.00 -1.79 -41.82
CA ALA A 209 -27.29 -2.35 -41.47
C ALA A 209 -27.33 -2.73 -39.99
N ILE A 210 -26.28 -3.39 -39.48
CA ILE A 210 -26.17 -3.75 -38.06
C ILE A 210 -26.11 -2.48 -37.20
N GLU A 211 -25.32 -1.47 -37.55
CA GLU A 211 -25.20 -0.19 -36.83
C GLU A 211 -26.56 0.56 -36.75
N ARG A 212 -27.36 0.48 -37.81
CA ARG A 212 -28.70 1.09 -37.85
C ARG A 212 -29.75 0.26 -37.14
N GLY A 213 -29.58 -1.06 -37.13
CA GLY A 213 -30.55 -2.01 -36.57
C GLY A 213 -30.61 -1.97 -35.03
N ASN A 214 -29.59 -1.41 -34.37
CA ASN A 214 -29.55 -1.31 -32.91
C ASN A 214 -29.66 0.15 -32.44
N ARG A 215 -30.80 0.78 -32.71
CA ARG A 215 -31.04 2.18 -32.33
C ARG A 215 -32.46 2.38 -31.80
N GLU A 216 -32.56 3.22 -30.78
CA GLU A 216 -33.82 3.82 -30.36
C GLU A 216 -33.85 5.29 -30.76
N SER A 217 -35.02 5.78 -31.09
CA SER A 217 -35.23 7.20 -31.37
C SER A 217 -36.52 7.67 -30.71
N GLY A 218 -36.43 8.76 -29.96
CA GLY A 218 -37.58 9.50 -29.48
C GLY A 218 -38.21 10.26 -30.65
N GLY A 219 -39.54 10.16 -30.78
CA GLY A 219 -40.32 10.95 -31.71
C GLY A 219 -40.97 12.15 -31.03
N ARG A 220 -42.05 12.64 -31.62
CA ARG A 220 -42.88 13.71 -31.08
C ARG A 220 -43.92 13.20 -30.09
N VAL A 221 -44.47 14.11 -29.32
CA VAL A 221 -45.68 13.89 -28.56
C VAL A 221 -46.88 14.05 -29.50
N LEU A 222 -47.81 13.12 -29.43
CA LEU A 222 -49.11 13.20 -30.08
C LEU A 222 -50.14 13.55 -29.03
N GLU A 223 -50.82 14.69 -29.21
CA GLU A 223 -51.99 15.03 -28.40
C GLU A 223 -53.23 14.39 -29.03
N MET A 224 -53.86 13.50 -28.30
CA MET A 224 -55.09 12.83 -28.72
C MET A 224 -56.15 12.99 -27.64
N ALA A 225 -57.13 13.86 -27.89
CA ALA A 225 -58.14 14.29 -26.93
C ALA A 225 -57.49 14.90 -25.65
N GLU A 226 -57.70 14.30 -24.50
CA GLU A 226 -57.23 14.79 -23.20
C GLU A 226 -55.88 14.15 -22.79
N ALA A 227 -55.24 13.36 -23.65
CA ALA A 227 -54.02 12.62 -23.34
C ALA A 227 -52.89 12.91 -24.33
N GLU A 228 -51.65 12.97 -23.78
CA GLU A 228 -50.41 13.02 -24.56
C GLU A 228 -49.81 11.61 -24.73
N TYR A 229 -49.47 11.26 -25.95
CA TYR A 229 -48.79 10.00 -26.28
C TYR A 229 -47.40 10.28 -26.82
N MET A 230 -46.40 9.73 -26.16
CA MET A 230 -45.01 9.80 -26.63
C MET A 230 -44.80 8.75 -27.72
N VAL A 231 -44.35 9.21 -28.90
CA VAL A 231 -43.93 8.32 -29.98
C VAL A 231 -42.51 7.92 -29.79
N ARG A 232 -42.24 6.62 -29.73
CA ARG A 232 -40.91 6.04 -29.63
C ARG A 232 -40.73 4.97 -30.71
N ALA A 233 -39.64 5.07 -31.47
CA ALA A 233 -39.18 3.97 -32.31
C ALA A 233 -38.27 3.10 -31.46
N SER A 234 -38.73 1.89 -31.12
CA SER A 234 -37.93 0.90 -30.37
C SER A 234 -37.25 -0.04 -31.35
N GLY A 235 -35.93 -0.13 -31.25
CA GLY A 235 -35.12 -0.94 -32.14
C GLY A 235 -33.88 -1.54 -31.45
N TYR A 236 -33.84 -1.58 -30.12
CA TYR A 236 -32.77 -2.29 -29.43
C TYR A 236 -32.91 -3.80 -29.64
N LEU A 237 -31.79 -4.40 -30.01
CA LEU A 237 -31.67 -5.83 -30.20
C LEU A 237 -31.62 -6.54 -28.85
N THR A 238 -32.45 -7.56 -28.67
CA THR A 238 -32.52 -8.33 -27.40
C THR A 238 -31.89 -9.72 -27.50
N GLY A 239 -31.66 -10.19 -28.74
CA GLY A 239 -31.10 -11.53 -28.95
C GLY A 239 -30.71 -11.80 -30.40
N GLU A 240 -30.29 -13.05 -30.63
CA GLU A 240 -29.83 -13.49 -31.95
C GLU A 240 -30.91 -13.38 -33.03
N ASP A 241 -32.18 -13.61 -32.68
CA ASP A 241 -33.27 -13.58 -33.63
C ASP A 241 -33.55 -12.16 -34.16
N ASP A 242 -33.42 -11.14 -33.29
CA ASP A 242 -33.54 -9.75 -33.72
C ASP A 242 -32.38 -9.38 -34.66
N ILE A 243 -31.17 -9.87 -34.39
CA ILE A 243 -30.00 -9.64 -35.25
C ILE A 243 -30.23 -10.33 -36.61
N ARG A 244 -30.70 -11.58 -36.63
CA ARG A 244 -31.02 -12.31 -37.83
C ARG A 244 -32.04 -11.59 -38.72
N ALA A 245 -33.01 -10.89 -38.12
CA ALA A 245 -34.08 -10.20 -38.77
C ALA A 245 -33.69 -8.81 -39.32
N ILE A 246 -32.47 -8.33 -39.13
CA ILE A 246 -32.00 -7.03 -39.64
C ILE A 246 -32.05 -7.03 -41.18
N PRO A 247 -32.77 -6.08 -41.82
CA PRO A 247 -32.76 -5.93 -43.28
C PRO A 247 -31.46 -5.25 -43.73
N VAL A 248 -30.74 -5.89 -44.63
CA VAL A 248 -29.47 -5.40 -45.17
C VAL A 248 -29.66 -4.67 -46.49
N SER A 249 -30.50 -5.21 -47.38
CA SER A 249 -30.78 -4.67 -48.71
C SER A 249 -32.18 -5.07 -49.18
N MET A 250 -32.56 -4.60 -50.35
CA MET A 250 -33.82 -4.99 -51.04
C MET A 250 -33.45 -5.73 -52.31
N ALA A 251 -34.06 -6.87 -52.54
CA ALA A 251 -34.00 -7.58 -53.81
C ALA A 251 -34.76 -6.85 -54.90
N GLU A 252 -34.51 -7.15 -56.19
CA GLU A 252 -35.16 -6.53 -57.35
C GLU A 252 -36.70 -6.67 -57.32
N ASN A 253 -37.19 -7.71 -56.69
CA ASN A 253 -38.64 -7.97 -56.53
C ASN A 253 -39.28 -7.24 -55.31
N GLY A 254 -38.52 -6.38 -54.61
CA GLY A 254 -38.99 -5.63 -53.45
C GLY A 254 -38.99 -6.42 -52.13
N VAL A 255 -38.49 -7.63 -52.10
CA VAL A 255 -38.35 -8.44 -50.87
C VAL A 255 -37.09 -8.03 -50.12
N PRO A 256 -37.17 -7.75 -48.81
CA PRO A 256 -35.97 -7.44 -48.05
C PRO A 256 -35.04 -8.65 -47.91
N ILE A 257 -33.75 -8.44 -48.12
CA ILE A 257 -32.70 -9.42 -47.86
C ILE A 257 -32.27 -9.22 -46.40
N LEU A 258 -32.51 -10.24 -45.59
CA LEU A 258 -32.20 -10.22 -44.16
C LEU A 258 -30.75 -10.65 -43.89
N LEU A 259 -30.25 -10.31 -42.69
CA LEU A 259 -28.93 -10.72 -42.28
C LEU A 259 -28.80 -12.24 -42.23
N SER A 260 -29.86 -12.98 -41.86
CA SER A 260 -29.93 -14.45 -41.89
C SER A 260 -29.73 -15.05 -43.29
N ASP A 261 -30.00 -14.30 -44.38
CA ASP A 261 -29.84 -14.80 -45.73
C ASP A 261 -28.39 -14.81 -46.20
N ILE A 262 -27.55 -13.97 -45.57
CA ILE A 262 -26.16 -13.73 -45.98
C ILE A 262 -25.13 -14.03 -44.89
N ALA A 263 -25.57 -14.32 -43.66
CA ALA A 263 -24.71 -14.55 -42.52
C ALA A 263 -25.29 -15.58 -41.53
N THR A 264 -24.44 -16.19 -40.77
CA THR A 264 -24.80 -16.99 -39.59
C THR A 264 -24.61 -16.14 -38.35
N VAL A 265 -25.69 -15.93 -37.58
CA VAL A 265 -25.64 -15.24 -36.30
C VAL A 265 -25.59 -16.26 -35.18
N ARG A 266 -24.57 -16.11 -34.32
CA ARG A 266 -24.36 -16.98 -33.16
C ARG A 266 -23.78 -16.21 -31.99
N THR A 267 -23.95 -16.72 -30.78
CA THR A 267 -23.17 -16.28 -29.60
C THR A 267 -21.85 -17.00 -29.56
N GLY A 268 -20.78 -16.28 -29.22
CA GLY A 268 -19.42 -16.85 -29.13
C GLY A 268 -18.50 -16.01 -28.23
N PRO A 269 -17.29 -16.51 -27.96
CA PRO A 269 -16.31 -15.78 -27.16
C PRO A 269 -15.66 -14.65 -27.98
N GLU A 270 -15.33 -13.55 -27.32
CA GLU A 270 -14.41 -12.55 -27.85
C GLU A 270 -13.00 -13.13 -28.00
N LEU A 271 -12.16 -12.50 -28.83
CA LEU A 271 -10.78 -12.87 -29.00
C LEU A 271 -10.03 -12.72 -27.67
N ARG A 272 -9.60 -13.86 -27.12
CA ARG A 272 -8.85 -13.87 -25.85
C ARG A 272 -7.37 -13.60 -26.07
N ARG A 273 -6.79 -12.82 -25.14
CA ARG A 273 -5.34 -12.52 -25.10
C ARG A 273 -4.68 -13.04 -23.81
N GLY A 274 -5.46 -13.56 -22.88
CA GLY A 274 -5.01 -14.12 -21.63
C GLY A 274 -5.97 -15.15 -21.09
N VAL A 275 -5.52 -15.91 -20.09
CA VAL A 275 -6.25 -17.00 -19.44
C VAL A 275 -6.10 -16.81 -17.92
N GLY A 276 -7.18 -17.05 -17.18
CA GLY A 276 -7.13 -17.26 -15.73
C GLY A 276 -7.34 -18.73 -15.44
N GLU A 277 -6.49 -19.31 -14.62
CA GLU A 277 -6.53 -20.72 -14.26
C GLU A 277 -6.34 -20.86 -12.75
N LEU A 278 -6.95 -21.85 -12.12
CA LEU A 278 -6.86 -22.08 -10.69
C LEU A 278 -6.51 -23.54 -10.37
N ASN A 279 -5.44 -23.75 -9.62
CA ASN A 279 -5.00 -25.03 -9.05
C ASN A 279 -4.74 -26.17 -10.05
N GLY A 280 -4.64 -25.90 -11.35
CA GLY A 280 -4.57 -26.96 -12.37
C GLY A 280 -5.91 -27.65 -12.65
N GLU A 281 -7.01 -27.18 -12.07
CA GLU A 281 -8.34 -27.75 -12.24
C GLU A 281 -9.04 -27.26 -13.53
N GLY A 282 -8.67 -26.08 -14.01
CA GLY A 282 -9.20 -25.51 -15.24
C GLY A 282 -9.29 -24.00 -15.22
N GLU A 283 -9.79 -23.45 -16.35
CA GLU A 283 -9.95 -22.04 -16.52
C GLU A 283 -11.06 -21.47 -15.61
N VAL A 284 -10.84 -20.25 -15.08
CA VAL A 284 -11.76 -19.52 -14.22
C VAL A 284 -11.97 -18.10 -14.70
N ALA A 285 -13.05 -17.48 -14.28
CA ALA A 285 -13.24 -16.03 -14.31
C ALA A 285 -13.00 -15.48 -12.91
N GLY A 286 -12.49 -14.27 -12.78
CA GLY A 286 -12.24 -13.68 -11.46
C GLY A 286 -12.08 -12.17 -11.52
N GLY A 287 -11.79 -11.59 -10.38
CA GLY A 287 -11.59 -10.16 -10.22
C GLY A 287 -10.39 -9.81 -9.35
N VAL A 288 -9.77 -8.70 -9.67
CA VAL A 288 -8.75 -8.03 -8.86
C VAL A 288 -9.33 -6.72 -8.37
N VAL A 289 -9.38 -6.56 -7.06
CA VAL A 289 -9.83 -5.33 -6.42
C VAL A 289 -8.62 -4.41 -6.22
N ILE A 290 -8.72 -3.22 -6.78
CA ILE A 290 -7.67 -2.20 -6.77
C ILE A 290 -8.09 -1.07 -5.84
N MET A 291 -7.32 -0.85 -4.79
CA MET A 291 -7.54 0.20 -3.81
C MET A 291 -7.16 1.57 -4.37
N ARG A 292 -7.90 2.58 -3.97
CA ARG A 292 -7.62 3.97 -4.29
C ARG A 292 -6.39 4.47 -3.54
N TYR A 293 -5.63 5.36 -4.18
CA TYR A 293 -4.47 5.99 -3.57
C TYR A 293 -4.81 6.69 -2.26
N GLY A 294 -4.00 6.43 -1.23
CA GLY A 294 -4.12 7.07 0.09
C GLY A 294 -5.14 6.43 1.05
N GLU A 295 -5.87 5.40 0.61
CA GLU A 295 -6.83 4.69 1.45
C GLU A 295 -6.17 3.68 2.40
N ASN A 296 -6.92 3.23 3.39
CA ASN A 296 -6.47 2.19 4.33
C ASN A 296 -6.73 0.79 3.73
N ALA A 297 -5.64 0.06 3.43
CA ALA A 297 -5.72 -1.25 2.78
C ALA A 297 -6.52 -2.27 3.61
N LEU A 298 -6.22 -2.41 4.90
CA LEU A 298 -6.90 -3.38 5.78
C LEU A 298 -8.40 -3.09 5.89
N ALA A 299 -8.77 -1.83 6.16
CA ALA A 299 -10.17 -1.44 6.26
C ALA A 299 -10.94 -1.60 4.94
N THR A 300 -10.26 -1.39 3.79
CA THR A 300 -10.87 -1.58 2.47
C THR A 300 -11.07 -3.07 2.19
N ILE A 301 -10.09 -3.91 2.53
CA ILE A 301 -10.20 -5.38 2.40
C ILE A 301 -11.37 -5.90 3.24
N GLU A 302 -11.49 -5.50 4.52
CA GLU A 302 -12.59 -5.91 5.39
C GLU A 302 -13.97 -5.56 4.78
N ARG A 303 -14.10 -4.35 4.20
CA ARG A 303 -15.34 -3.95 3.49
C ARG A 303 -15.62 -4.82 2.26
N VAL A 304 -14.57 -5.16 1.50
CA VAL A 304 -14.66 -6.02 0.32
C VAL A 304 -15.09 -7.43 0.70
N GLU A 305 -14.47 -8.03 1.70
CA GLU A 305 -14.81 -9.35 2.22
C GLU A 305 -16.26 -9.42 2.69
N HIS A 306 -16.66 -8.47 3.53
CA HIS A 306 -18.03 -8.42 4.01
C HIS A 306 -19.04 -8.27 2.86
N ARG A 307 -18.71 -7.49 1.81
CA ARG A 307 -19.57 -7.36 0.63
C ARG A 307 -19.62 -8.65 -0.18
N LEU A 308 -18.48 -9.31 -0.40
CA LEU A 308 -18.43 -10.59 -1.12
C LEU A 308 -19.24 -11.69 -0.41
N GLU A 309 -19.17 -11.77 0.93
CA GLU A 309 -20.00 -12.68 1.72
C GLU A 309 -21.49 -12.44 1.50
N GLN A 310 -21.93 -11.18 1.47
CA GLN A 310 -23.32 -10.83 1.18
C GLN A 310 -23.73 -11.21 -0.25
N LEU A 311 -22.85 -10.98 -1.22
CA LEU A 311 -23.11 -11.25 -2.63
C LEU A 311 -23.11 -12.74 -2.96
N GLN A 312 -22.38 -13.57 -2.20
CA GLN A 312 -22.36 -15.02 -2.38
C GLN A 312 -23.77 -15.63 -2.36
N ALA A 313 -24.64 -15.14 -1.50
CA ALA A 313 -26.04 -15.61 -1.41
C ALA A 313 -26.89 -15.24 -2.65
N SER A 314 -26.44 -14.29 -3.46
CA SER A 314 -27.12 -13.82 -4.67
C SER A 314 -26.59 -14.47 -5.95
N LEU A 315 -25.54 -15.28 -5.86
CA LEU A 315 -24.99 -16.00 -7.00
C LEU A 315 -25.87 -17.20 -7.39
N PRO A 316 -25.81 -17.62 -8.66
CA PRO A 316 -26.47 -18.85 -9.09
C PRO A 316 -26.02 -20.06 -8.28
N GLU A 317 -26.91 -21.06 -8.11
CA GLU A 317 -26.61 -22.29 -7.38
C GLU A 317 -25.40 -23.02 -8.00
N GLY A 318 -24.39 -23.31 -7.18
CA GLY A 318 -23.15 -23.98 -7.58
C GLY A 318 -22.02 -23.03 -7.95
N VAL A 319 -22.26 -21.72 -8.04
CA VAL A 319 -21.21 -20.72 -8.26
C VAL A 319 -20.65 -20.24 -6.91
N GLU A 320 -19.34 -20.38 -6.73
CA GLU A 320 -18.61 -20.02 -5.53
C GLU A 320 -17.56 -18.95 -5.81
N ILE A 321 -17.36 -18.05 -4.85
CA ILE A 321 -16.25 -17.11 -4.82
C ILE A 321 -15.12 -17.73 -4.01
N VAL A 322 -13.95 -17.92 -4.64
CA VAL A 322 -12.75 -18.45 -3.99
C VAL A 322 -11.71 -17.35 -3.93
N VAL A 323 -11.25 -17.02 -2.73
CA VAL A 323 -10.17 -16.03 -2.53
C VAL A 323 -8.86 -16.63 -2.99
N THR A 324 -8.15 -15.94 -3.87
CA THR A 324 -6.85 -16.38 -4.41
C THR A 324 -5.69 -15.56 -3.85
N TYR A 325 -5.93 -14.31 -3.47
CA TYR A 325 -4.95 -13.45 -2.81
C TYR A 325 -5.65 -12.47 -1.87
N ASN A 326 -5.11 -12.33 -0.68
CA ASN A 326 -5.58 -11.37 0.33
C ASN A 326 -4.40 -10.70 1.02
N ARG A 327 -4.18 -9.42 0.71
CA ARG A 327 -3.09 -8.64 1.29
C ARG A 327 -3.23 -8.43 2.80
N ALA A 328 -4.43 -8.58 3.38
CA ALA A 328 -4.62 -8.47 4.83
C ALA A 328 -3.69 -9.42 5.59
N GLY A 329 -3.53 -10.67 5.11
CA GLY A 329 -2.64 -11.63 5.74
C GLY A 329 -1.17 -11.17 5.81
N LEU A 330 -0.66 -10.49 4.77
CA LEU A 330 0.67 -9.89 4.80
C LEU A 330 0.75 -8.74 5.83
N ILE A 331 -0.25 -7.84 5.81
CA ILE A 331 -0.30 -6.70 6.74
C ILE A 331 -0.37 -7.19 8.18
N GLU A 332 -1.24 -8.13 8.47
CA GLU A 332 -1.42 -8.68 9.82
C GLU A 332 -0.15 -9.38 10.32
N ARG A 333 0.49 -10.23 9.52
CA ARG A 333 1.77 -10.87 9.89
C ARG A 333 2.87 -9.85 10.14
N ALA A 334 2.99 -8.82 9.30
CA ALA A 334 3.98 -7.77 9.46
C ALA A 334 3.76 -6.97 10.75
N VAL A 335 2.52 -6.61 11.05
CA VAL A 335 2.15 -5.85 12.26
C VAL A 335 2.32 -6.71 13.52
N GLU A 336 1.90 -7.98 13.50
CA GLU A 336 2.02 -8.87 14.67
C GLU A 336 3.49 -9.17 14.99
N THR A 337 4.31 -9.52 13.98
CA THR A 337 5.74 -9.72 14.16
C THR A 337 6.40 -8.50 14.82
N LEU A 338 6.03 -7.32 14.36
CA LEU A 338 6.61 -6.08 14.88
C LEU A 338 6.08 -5.74 16.28
N ARG A 339 4.80 -5.99 16.55
CA ARG A 339 4.20 -5.85 17.88
C ARG A 339 4.87 -6.77 18.90
N GLU A 340 5.11 -8.03 18.52
CA GLU A 340 5.85 -8.98 19.36
C GLU A 340 7.27 -8.47 19.67
N LYS A 341 7.98 -7.97 18.63
CA LYS A 341 9.34 -7.44 18.80
C LYS A 341 9.38 -6.17 19.66
N LEU A 342 8.45 -5.25 19.48
CA LEU A 342 8.33 -4.06 20.32
C LEU A 342 8.02 -4.43 21.78
N LEU A 343 7.16 -5.41 22.00
CA LEU A 343 6.86 -5.90 23.35
C LEU A 343 8.07 -6.59 23.98
N GLU A 344 8.75 -7.44 23.23
CA GLU A 344 9.99 -8.11 23.66
C GLU A 344 11.05 -7.07 24.05
N GLU A 345 11.30 -6.08 23.19
CA GLU A 345 12.25 -5.00 23.45
C GLU A 345 11.86 -4.20 24.71
N PHE A 346 10.59 -3.84 24.84
CA PHE A 346 10.08 -3.15 26.02
C PHE A 346 10.28 -3.95 27.31
N LEU A 347 10.01 -5.26 27.28
CA LEU A 347 10.22 -6.14 28.43
C LEU A 347 11.71 -6.32 28.78
N ILE A 348 12.58 -6.46 27.78
CA ILE A 348 14.02 -6.55 27.98
C ILE A 348 14.55 -5.25 28.61
N VAL A 349 14.15 -4.10 28.07
CA VAL A 349 14.53 -2.79 28.62
C VAL A 349 14.04 -2.64 30.05
N ALA A 350 12.79 -2.98 30.33
CA ALA A 350 12.23 -2.93 31.68
C ALA A 350 13.01 -3.84 32.66
N LEU A 351 13.37 -5.05 32.23
CA LEU A 351 14.16 -6.01 33.00
C LEU A 351 15.57 -5.45 33.27
N VAL A 352 16.25 -4.97 32.23
CA VAL A 352 17.59 -4.38 32.34
C VAL A 352 17.57 -3.20 33.32
N CYS A 353 16.59 -2.29 33.17
CA CYS A 353 16.40 -1.17 34.11
C CYS A 353 16.18 -1.66 35.57
N ALA A 354 15.38 -2.70 35.76
CA ALA A 354 15.12 -3.26 37.09
C ALA A 354 16.36 -3.87 37.72
N VAL A 355 17.15 -4.59 36.92
CA VAL A 355 18.40 -5.25 37.36
C VAL A 355 19.49 -4.22 37.69
N PHE A 356 19.71 -3.21 36.85
CA PHE A 356 20.78 -2.23 37.02
C PHE A 356 20.45 -1.17 38.08
N LEU A 357 19.22 -0.64 38.09
CA LEU A 357 18.78 0.33 39.11
C LEU A 357 18.53 -0.34 40.46
N PHE A 358 18.31 -1.63 40.50
CA PHE A 358 18.05 -2.43 41.72
C PHE A 358 16.97 -1.80 42.63
N HIS A 359 16.04 -1.05 42.02
CA HIS A 359 14.92 -0.36 42.67
C HIS A 359 13.72 -0.28 41.77
N LEU A 360 12.73 -1.16 41.99
CA LEU A 360 11.57 -1.34 41.11
C LEU A 360 10.79 -0.03 40.83
N ARG A 361 10.65 0.85 41.83
CA ARG A 361 9.95 2.13 41.70
C ARG A 361 10.70 3.12 40.79
N SER A 362 12.04 3.05 40.77
CA SER A 362 12.83 3.85 39.84
C SER A 362 12.71 3.33 38.42
N SER A 363 12.73 2.01 38.23
CA SER A 363 12.51 1.40 36.91
C SER A 363 11.12 1.72 36.34
N LEU A 364 10.11 1.83 37.20
CA LEU A 364 8.75 2.21 36.78
C LEU A 364 8.70 3.61 36.15
N VAL A 365 9.57 4.54 36.54
CA VAL A 365 9.66 5.87 35.90
C VAL A 365 10.05 5.75 34.45
N VAL A 366 11.05 4.91 34.14
CA VAL A 366 11.51 4.63 32.77
C VAL A 366 10.40 3.96 31.98
N VAL A 367 9.85 2.88 32.53
CA VAL A 367 8.79 2.08 31.90
C VAL A 367 7.55 2.90 31.54
N LEU A 368 7.18 3.87 32.37
CA LEU A 368 6.03 4.76 32.10
C LEU A 368 6.33 5.88 31.08
N SER A 369 7.59 6.31 30.98
CA SER A 369 7.94 7.38 30.03
C SER A 369 8.05 6.91 28.59
N LEU A 370 8.41 5.65 28.34
CA LEU A 370 8.61 5.08 27.00
C LEU A 370 7.33 5.07 26.15
N PRO A 371 6.20 4.49 26.62
CA PRO A 371 4.99 4.49 25.82
C PRO A 371 4.49 5.89 25.45
N LEU A 372 4.72 6.88 26.30
CA LEU A 372 4.33 8.26 26.02
C LEU A 372 5.14 8.89 24.88
N GLY A 373 6.41 8.57 24.76
CA GLY A 373 7.23 8.99 23.63
C GLY A 373 6.75 8.36 22.31
N ILE A 374 6.41 7.08 22.35
CA ILE A 374 5.83 6.35 21.20
C ILE A 374 4.47 6.95 20.80
N LEU A 375 3.58 7.16 21.77
CA LEU A 375 2.26 7.73 21.53
C LEU A 375 2.33 9.16 20.98
N ALA A 376 3.32 9.95 21.41
CA ALA A 376 3.57 11.27 20.82
C ALA A 376 3.95 11.18 19.34
N ALA A 377 4.77 10.19 18.95
CA ALA A 377 5.10 9.96 17.55
C ALA A 377 3.84 9.60 16.73
N PHE A 378 2.96 8.74 17.24
CA PHE A 378 1.70 8.40 16.58
C PHE A 378 0.77 9.61 16.39
N ILE A 379 0.73 10.56 17.33
CA ILE A 379 -0.04 11.80 17.14
C ILE A 379 0.47 12.56 15.91
N VAL A 380 1.78 12.72 15.79
CA VAL A 380 2.37 13.47 14.67
C VAL A 380 2.21 12.71 13.36
N MET A 381 2.41 11.39 13.37
CA MET A 381 2.16 10.53 12.20
C MET A 381 0.72 10.69 11.69
N HIS A 382 -0.26 10.60 12.58
CA HIS A 382 -1.67 10.76 12.23
C HIS A 382 -1.97 12.15 11.63
N LEU A 383 -1.41 13.22 12.22
CA LEU A 383 -1.60 14.59 11.73
C LEU A 383 -0.94 14.82 10.36
N GLN A 384 0.10 14.09 10.03
CA GLN A 384 0.81 14.19 8.74
C GLN A 384 0.37 13.14 7.71
N GLY A 385 -0.57 12.24 8.06
CA GLY A 385 -1.02 11.19 7.17
C GLY A 385 0.04 10.11 6.88
N ILE A 386 0.99 9.90 7.79
CA ILE A 386 2.02 8.86 7.66
C ILE A 386 1.44 7.52 8.13
N ASN A 387 1.47 6.51 7.25
CA ASN A 387 1.01 5.17 7.55
C ASN A 387 1.95 4.44 8.51
N ALA A 388 1.38 3.59 9.38
CA ALA A 388 2.14 2.64 10.17
C ALA A 388 2.49 1.43 9.29
N ASN A 389 3.78 1.20 9.07
CA ASN A 389 4.34 0.10 8.28
C ASN A 389 5.65 -0.38 8.93
N ILE A 390 6.25 -1.44 8.38
CA ILE A 390 7.50 -2.01 8.91
C ILE A 390 8.58 -0.93 9.12
N MET A 391 8.71 0.02 8.19
CA MET A 391 9.73 1.06 8.29
C MET A 391 9.42 2.08 9.39
N SER A 392 8.19 2.58 9.47
CA SER A 392 7.78 3.55 10.49
C SER A 392 7.84 2.95 11.90
N LEU A 393 7.37 1.72 12.06
CA LEU A 393 7.42 1.02 13.35
C LEU A 393 8.85 0.60 13.71
N GLY A 394 9.68 0.24 12.73
CA GLY A 394 11.12 0.03 12.91
C GLY A 394 11.84 1.29 13.40
N GLY A 395 11.44 2.47 12.94
CA GLY A 395 11.92 3.75 13.45
C GLY A 395 11.58 3.98 14.93
N ILE A 396 10.39 3.53 15.36
CA ILE A 396 10.00 3.56 16.78
C ILE A 396 10.86 2.60 17.60
N ALA A 397 11.10 1.37 17.12
CA ALA A 397 11.96 0.40 17.78
C ALA A 397 13.37 0.98 18.04
N ILE A 398 13.99 1.55 17.00
CA ILE A 398 15.31 2.21 17.14
C ILE A 398 15.25 3.36 18.17
N ALA A 399 14.14 4.09 18.25
CA ALA A 399 14.00 5.19 19.20
C ALA A 399 13.92 4.70 20.65
N ILE A 400 13.29 3.54 20.93
CA ILE A 400 13.11 3.00 22.28
C ILE A 400 14.46 2.91 23.02
N GLY A 401 15.48 2.31 22.39
CA GLY A 401 16.79 2.15 22.99
C GLY A 401 17.44 3.48 23.39
N ALA A 402 17.31 4.50 22.56
CA ALA A 402 17.89 5.82 22.84
C ALA A 402 17.04 6.66 23.82
N MET A 403 15.72 6.46 23.86
CA MET A 403 14.83 7.18 24.79
C MET A 403 15.07 6.78 26.25
N VAL A 404 15.44 5.52 26.48
CA VAL A 404 15.67 4.95 27.82
C VAL A 404 16.84 5.63 28.53
N ASP A 405 17.91 5.93 27.81
CA ASP A 405 19.14 6.50 28.35
C ASP A 405 18.91 7.78 29.15
N ALA A 406 18.13 8.69 28.63
CA ALA A 406 17.89 9.96 29.31
C ALA A 406 17.19 9.79 30.68
N ALA A 407 16.21 8.88 30.75
CA ALA A 407 15.52 8.60 32.00
C ALA A 407 16.44 7.87 33.00
N ILE A 408 17.26 6.91 32.54
CA ILE A 408 18.18 6.15 33.39
C ILE A 408 19.23 7.09 34.00
N VAL A 409 19.87 7.94 33.20
CA VAL A 409 20.91 8.84 33.69
C VAL A 409 20.36 9.85 34.70
N MET A 410 19.15 10.36 34.47
CA MET A 410 18.49 11.23 35.48
C MET A 410 18.23 10.52 36.80
N ILE A 411 17.74 9.28 36.73
CA ILE A 411 17.45 8.47 37.92
C ILE A 411 18.74 8.13 38.66
N GLU A 412 19.78 7.75 37.92
CA GLU A 412 21.08 7.45 38.50
C GLU A 412 21.68 8.67 39.23
N ASN A 413 21.64 9.84 38.61
CA ASN A 413 22.11 11.07 39.27
C ASN A 413 21.25 11.41 40.51
N PHE A 414 19.96 11.19 40.45
CA PHE A 414 19.10 11.32 41.61
C PHE A 414 19.46 10.33 42.72
N HIS A 415 19.75 9.08 42.40
CA HIS A 415 20.24 8.08 43.37
C HIS A 415 21.54 8.53 44.05
N LYS A 416 22.50 9.07 43.30
CA LYS A 416 23.76 9.63 43.84
C LYS A 416 23.51 10.80 44.81
N HIS A 417 22.51 11.64 44.53
CA HIS A 417 22.15 12.71 45.45
C HIS A 417 21.50 12.19 46.75
N VAL A 418 20.65 11.16 46.62
CA VAL A 418 19.97 10.53 47.77
C VAL A 418 20.97 9.73 48.64
N GLU A 419 22.00 9.15 48.06
CA GLU A 419 23.10 8.52 48.83
C GLU A 419 23.84 9.53 49.73
N ARG A 420 23.99 10.77 49.23
CA ARG A 420 24.64 11.86 49.98
C ARG A 420 23.72 12.52 51.02
N THR A 421 22.45 12.64 50.68
CA THR A 421 21.44 13.32 51.50
C THR A 421 20.16 12.48 51.59
N PRO A 422 19.88 11.83 52.73
CA PRO A 422 18.72 10.98 52.90
C PRO A 422 17.39 11.67 52.52
N LEU A 423 16.54 10.95 51.82
CA LEU A 423 15.27 11.44 51.28
C LEU A 423 14.24 11.61 52.43
N THR A 424 13.73 12.82 52.58
CA THR A 424 12.62 13.17 53.51
C THR A 424 11.46 13.73 52.73
N ARG A 425 10.28 13.89 53.41
CA ARG A 425 9.10 14.50 52.76
C ARG A 425 9.36 15.95 52.34
N ASP A 426 10.12 16.68 53.11
CA ASP A 426 10.38 18.12 52.95
C ASP A 426 11.44 18.43 51.90
N ASN A 427 12.50 17.58 51.81
CA ASN A 427 13.62 17.84 50.92
C ASN A 427 13.46 17.16 49.52
N ARG A 428 12.52 16.23 49.37
CA ARG A 428 12.35 15.40 48.16
C ARG A 428 12.32 16.21 46.88
N TRP A 429 11.42 17.21 46.79
CA TRP A 429 11.27 17.99 45.58
C TRP A 429 12.49 18.87 45.26
N ARG A 430 13.22 19.30 46.29
CA ARG A 430 14.46 20.02 46.13
C ARG A 430 15.55 19.10 45.57
N ILE A 431 15.72 17.89 46.14
CA ILE A 431 16.71 16.92 45.64
C ILE A 431 16.38 16.51 44.20
N VAL A 432 15.13 16.29 43.85
CA VAL A 432 14.73 16.06 42.48
C VAL A 432 15.11 17.22 41.57
N ALA A 433 14.82 18.47 42.01
CA ALA A 433 15.14 19.65 41.21
C ALA A 433 16.65 19.80 40.99
N ASP A 434 17.43 19.67 42.06
CA ASP A 434 18.90 19.84 42.03
C ASP A 434 19.57 18.75 41.16
N SER A 435 19.20 17.48 41.37
CA SER A 435 19.76 16.36 40.60
C SER A 435 19.37 16.39 39.12
N THR A 436 18.14 16.75 38.79
CA THR A 436 17.69 16.83 37.40
C THR A 436 18.21 18.08 36.69
N ALA A 437 18.37 19.20 37.41
CA ALA A 437 18.93 20.43 36.84
C ALA A 437 20.41 20.29 36.49
N GLU A 438 21.16 19.42 37.21
CA GLU A 438 22.57 19.15 36.94
C GLU A 438 22.82 18.44 35.62
N VAL A 439 22.06 17.38 35.31
CA VAL A 439 22.28 16.55 34.12
C VAL A 439 21.28 16.83 32.99
N GLY A 440 20.12 17.41 33.31
CA GLY A 440 19.03 17.64 32.37
C GLY A 440 19.41 18.39 31.09
N PRO A 441 20.15 19.51 31.17
CA PRO A 441 20.58 20.23 29.98
C PRO A 441 21.46 19.39 29.06
N ALA A 442 22.44 18.65 29.62
CA ALA A 442 23.32 17.80 28.84
C ALA A 442 22.55 16.66 28.14
N LEU A 443 21.62 16.01 28.84
CA LEU A 443 20.79 14.95 28.29
C LEU A 443 19.84 15.46 27.20
N PHE A 444 19.21 16.60 27.40
CA PHE A 444 18.35 17.21 26.39
C PHE A 444 19.11 17.48 25.10
N PHE A 445 20.30 18.12 25.19
CA PHE A 445 21.11 18.38 24.00
C PHE A 445 21.67 17.10 23.38
N SER A 446 22.01 16.08 24.17
CA SER A 446 22.44 14.77 23.66
C SER A 446 21.34 14.12 22.82
N LEU A 447 20.11 14.06 23.34
CA LEU A 447 18.96 13.55 22.59
C LEU A 447 18.65 14.38 21.33
N LEU A 448 18.80 15.70 21.41
CA LEU A 448 18.62 16.59 20.28
C LEU A 448 19.67 16.35 19.18
N ILE A 449 20.93 16.13 19.56
CA ILE A 449 22.01 15.78 18.61
C ILE A 449 21.72 14.45 17.94
N ILE A 450 21.28 13.42 18.71
CA ILE A 450 20.88 12.13 18.15
C ILE A 450 19.66 12.28 17.22
N THR A 451 18.72 13.15 17.55
CA THR A 451 17.58 13.48 16.67
C THR A 451 18.07 14.07 15.36
N PHE A 452 18.95 15.06 15.40
CA PHE A 452 19.52 15.71 14.22
C PHE A 452 20.46 14.84 13.39
N SER A 453 21.05 13.80 13.97
CA SER A 453 21.91 12.86 13.24
C SER A 453 21.18 12.11 12.12
N PHE A 454 19.86 12.09 12.13
CA PHE A 454 19.00 11.49 11.10
C PHE A 454 18.58 12.46 9.98
N ILE A 455 18.90 13.76 10.10
CA ILE A 455 18.60 14.75 9.04
C ILE A 455 19.10 14.31 7.65
N PRO A 456 20.30 13.72 7.48
CA PRO A 456 20.78 13.30 6.17
C PRO A 456 19.85 12.30 5.46
N ILE A 457 19.05 11.51 6.19
CA ILE A 457 18.08 10.57 5.59
C ILE A 457 16.98 11.32 4.83
N PHE A 458 16.63 12.54 5.24
CA PHE A 458 15.64 13.36 4.54
C PHE A 458 16.16 13.95 3.22
N ALA A 459 17.46 13.80 2.93
CA ALA A 459 18.02 14.16 1.64
C ALA A 459 18.00 13.01 0.62
N LEU A 460 17.53 11.83 1.01
CA LEU A 460 17.33 10.72 0.08
C LEU A 460 16.14 11.04 -0.83
N GLU A 461 16.29 10.73 -2.10
CA GLU A 461 15.31 11.00 -3.14
C GLU A 461 14.76 9.68 -3.72
N ALA A 462 13.72 9.77 -4.51
CA ALA A 462 13.09 8.67 -5.23
C ALA A 462 12.71 7.48 -4.31
N GLN A 463 12.97 6.25 -4.72
CA GLN A 463 12.58 5.04 -3.97
C GLN A 463 13.24 4.93 -2.60
N GLU A 464 14.51 5.34 -2.49
CA GLU A 464 15.24 5.35 -1.21
C GLU A 464 14.60 6.32 -0.22
N GLY A 465 14.23 7.52 -0.67
CA GLY A 465 13.51 8.49 0.14
C GLY A 465 12.18 7.94 0.64
N ARG A 466 11.36 7.39 -0.23
CA ARG A 466 10.04 6.81 0.12
C ARG A 466 10.17 5.66 1.11
N LEU A 467 11.21 4.82 0.98
CA LEU A 467 11.45 3.71 1.89
C LEU A 467 11.87 4.19 3.29
N PHE A 468 12.84 5.12 3.35
CA PHE A 468 13.47 5.49 4.63
C PHE A 468 12.86 6.71 5.32
N HIS A 469 12.12 7.58 4.63
CA HIS A 469 11.47 8.74 5.26
C HIS A 469 10.51 8.35 6.39
N PRO A 470 9.62 7.34 6.26
CA PRO A 470 8.77 6.92 7.36
C PRO A 470 9.55 6.53 8.61
N LEU A 471 10.67 5.80 8.47
CA LEU A 471 11.56 5.44 9.56
C LEU A 471 12.20 6.68 10.20
N ALA A 472 12.72 7.60 9.38
CA ALA A 472 13.38 8.81 9.86
C ALA A 472 12.39 9.74 10.59
N PHE A 473 11.18 9.91 10.07
CA PHE A 473 10.14 10.72 10.69
C PHE A 473 9.73 10.16 12.05
N THR A 474 9.38 8.88 12.12
CA THR A 474 8.88 8.26 13.36
C THR A 474 9.95 8.25 14.45
N LYS A 475 11.19 7.88 14.11
CA LYS A 475 12.31 7.97 15.04
C LYS A 475 12.54 9.39 15.53
N THR A 476 12.56 10.37 14.62
CA THR A 476 12.79 11.78 14.96
C THR A 476 11.71 12.31 15.90
N TYR A 477 10.42 12.00 15.65
CA TYR A 477 9.31 12.42 16.51
C TYR A 477 9.35 11.77 17.89
N ALA A 478 9.60 10.47 17.95
CA ALA A 478 9.75 9.75 19.21
C ALA A 478 10.91 10.31 20.05
N MET A 479 12.06 10.58 19.42
CA MET A 479 13.23 11.15 20.09
C MET A 479 13.01 12.58 20.57
N ALA A 480 12.37 13.42 19.75
CA ALA A 480 12.02 14.80 20.14
C ALA A 480 11.04 14.81 21.32
N ALA A 481 10.02 13.94 21.29
CA ALA A 481 9.11 13.75 22.40
C ALA A 481 9.83 13.27 23.66
N ALA A 482 10.73 12.30 23.55
CA ALA A 482 11.53 11.81 24.65
C ALA A 482 12.41 12.90 25.28
N ALA A 483 13.04 13.74 24.45
CA ALA A 483 13.80 14.90 24.94
C ALA A 483 12.92 15.89 25.72
N GLY A 484 11.69 16.15 25.26
CA GLY A 484 10.72 16.96 25.99
C GLY A 484 10.26 16.30 27.29
N LEU A 485 9.91 15.01 27.24
CA LEU A 485 9.43 14.26 28.42
C LEU A 485 10.52 14.08 29.48
N SER A 486 11.79 13.94 29.07
CA SER A 486 12.91 13.81 30.00
C SER A 486 13.05 15.01 30.93
N VAL A 487 12.85 16.22 30.44
CA VAL A 487 12.96 17.46 31.24
C VAL A 487 11.65 17.91 31.88
N THR A 488 10.52 17.29 31.51
CA THR A 488 9.19 17.64 32.05
C THR A 488 8.59 16.55 32.93
N LEU A 489 8.26 15.41 32.34
CA LEU A 489 7.57 14.31 33.01
C LEU A 489 8.47 13.49 33.93
N VAL A 490 9.69 13.12 33.48
CA VAL A 490 10.60 12.25 34.23
C VAL A 490 10.89 12.84 35.63
N PRO A 491 11.26 14.13 35.78
CA PRO A 491 11.43 14.72 37.11
C PRO A 491 10.20 14.64 38.01
N VAL A 492 9.01 14.83 37.43
CA VAL A 492 7.75 14.74 38.18
C VAL A 492 7.46 13.31 38.63
N LEU A 493 7.64 12.33 37.76
CA LEU A 493 7.49 10.90 38.09
C LEU A 493 8.50 10.47 39.16
N MET A 494 9.76 10.89 39.07
CA MET A 494 10.78 10.62 40.06
C MET A 494 10.33 11.11 41.45
N GLY A 495 9.80 12.33 41.53
CA GLY A 495 9.31 12.91 42.79
C GLY A 495 8.11 12.17 43.37
N TYR A 496 7.23 11.57 42.57
CA TYR A 496 6.08 10.81 43.06
C TYR A 496 6.39 9.35 43.33
N LEU A 497 7.12 8.67 42.47
CA LEU A 497 7.33 7.21 42.48
C LEU A 497 8.52 6.80 43.35
N ILE A 498 9.66 7.52 43.25
CA ILE A 498 10.86 7.11 43.95
C ILE A 498 10.74 7.44 45.44
N ARG A 499 10.56 6.41 46.24
CA ARG A 499 10.37 6.48 47.68
C ARG A 499 11.04 5.28 48.36
N GLY A 500 11.45 5.46 49.61
CA GLY A 500 11.98 4.37 50.41
C GLY A 500 13.52 4.37 50.42
N ARG A 501 14.07 3.23 50.79
CA ARG A 501 15.53 3.04 50.90
C ARG A 501 16.09 2.65 49.54
N ILE A 502 16.93 3.47 48.98
CA ILE A 502 17.63 3.20 47.72
C ILE A 502 18.89 2.42 48.02
N THR A 503 19.10 1.32 47.31
CA THR A 503 20.32 0.51 47.45
C THR A 503 21.49 1.24 46.80
N PRO A 504 22.61 1.47 47.51
CA PRO A 504 23.78 2.11 46.91
C PRO A 504 24.32 1.32 45.70
N GLU A 505 24.86 2.02 44.73
CA GLU A 505 25.34 1.41 43.47
C GLU A 505 26.40 0.30 43.71
N HIS A 506 27.32 0.50 44.66
CA HIS A 506 28.33 -0.47 45.03
C HIS A 506 27.78 -1.73 45.71
N ALA A 507 26.56 -1.70 46.24
CA ALA A 507 25.91 -2.85 46.87
C ALA A 507 25.14 -3.72 45.85
N ASN A 508 24.91 -3.23 44.62
CA ASN A 508 24.33 -4.03 43.55
C ASN A 508 25.31 -5.14 43.13
N PRO A 509 24.95 -6.43 43.27
CA PRO A 509 25.83 -7.54 42.92
C PRO A 509 26.23 -7.57 41.45
N VAL A 510 25.31 -7.18 40.54
CA VAL A 510 25.57 -7.15 39.11
C VAL A 510 26.59 -6.07 38.76
N ASN A 511 26.41 -4.85 39.25
CA ASN A 511 27.37 -3.76 39.05
C ASN A 511 28.74 -4.09 39.62
N ARG A 512 28.81 -4.78 40.79
CA ARG A 512 30.07 -5.18 41.40
C ARG A 512 30.83 -6.21 40.57
N VAL A 513 30.13 -7.21 40.00
CA VAL A 513 30.77 -8.23 39.15
C VAL A 513 31.24 -7.59 37.84
N LEU A 514 30.41 -6.78 37.19
CA LEU A 514 30.77 -6.10 35.94
C LEU A 514 31.93 -5.13 36.15
N THR A 515 31.91 -4.33 37.21
CA THR A 515 32.98 -3.40 37.54
C THR A 515 34.31 -4.14 37.88
N ALA A 516 34.23 -5.25 38.61
CA ALA A 516 35.40 -6.07 38.93
C ALA A 516 36.00 -6.69 37.64
N GLY A 517 35.17 -7.12 36.70
CA GLY A 517 35.62 -7.62 35.39
C GLY A 517 36.22 -6.52 34.50
N TYR A 518 35.59 -5.33 34.47
CA TYR A 518 36.02 -4.21 33.61
C TYR A 518 37.30 -3.51 34.08
N ARG A 519 37.47 -3.40 35.39
CA ARG A 519 38.60 -2.69 36.01
C ARG A 519 39.99 -3.09 35.50
N PRO A 520 40.35 -4.40 35.35
CA PRO A 520 41.65 -4.80 34.83
C PRO A 520 41.87 -4.38 33.37
N PHE A 521 40.82 -4.48 32.53
CA PHE A 521 40.89 -4.04 31.13
C PHE A 521 41.15 -2.53 31.04
N LEU A 522 40.37 -1.73 31.77
CA LEU A 522 40.57 -0.29 31.84
C LEU A 522 41.97 0.07 32.37
N GLY A 523 42.42 -0.60 33.43
CA GLY A 523 43.75 -0.39 33.99
C GLY A 523 44.87 -0.67 32.99
N THR A 524 44.74 -1.72 32.19
CA THR A 524 45.70 -2.08 31.14
C THR A 524 45.67 -1.07 29.99
N ALA A 525 44.45 -0.68 29.54
CA ALA A 525 44.28 0.32 28.47
C ALA A 525 44.91 1.68 28.85
N LEU A 526 44.68 2.14 30.07
CA LEU A 526 45.25 3.40 30.57
C LEU A 526 46.76 3.34 30.79
N ARG A 527 47.30 2.17 31.16
CA ARG A 527 48.76 1.99 31.34
C ARG A 527 49.53 1.92 30.03
N HIS A 528 48.89 1.40 28.99
CA HIS A 528 49.48 1.20 27.65
C HIS A 528 48.64 1.84 26.53
N PRO A 529 48.43 3.17 26.52
CA PRO A 529 47.55 3.83 25.60
C PRO A 529 47.97 3.64 24.13
N GLY A 530 49.27 3.63 23.83
CA GLY A 530 49.79 3.39 22.49
C GLY A 530 49.45 1.99 21.96
N VAL A 531 49.60 0.95 22.80
CA VAL A 531 49.25 -0.42 22.43
C VAL A 531 47.73 -0.53 22.20
N THR A 532 46.93 0.10 23.05
CA THR A 532 45.47 0.12 22.92
C THR A 532 45.04 0.78 21.62
N LEU A 533 45.64 1.93 21.27
CA LEU A 533 45.33 2.61 20.00
C LEU A 533 45.74 1.78 18.77
N VAL A 534 46.93 1.16 18.79
CA VAL A 534 47.36 0.29 17.68
C VAL A 534 46.47 -0.94 17.56
N PHE A 535 46.09 -1.57 18.67
CA PHE A 535 45.18 -2.70 18.67
C PHE A 535 43.79 -2.30 18.13
N SER A 536 43.23 -1.17 18.57
CA SER A 536 41.96 -0.65 18.09
C SER A 536 42.01 -0.31 16.59
N ALA A 537 43.09 0.31 16.13
CA ALA A 537 43.30 0.60 14.72
C ALA A 537 43.42 -0.70 13.87
N ALA A 538 44.15 -1.69 14.37
CA ALA A 538 44.27 -3.00 13.74
C ALA A 538 42.90 -3.70 13.64
N LEU A 539 42.09 -3.64 14.72
CA LEU A 539 40.76 -4.19 14.74
C LEU A 539 39.84 -3.51 13.71
N VAL A 540 39.88 -2.19 13.60
CA VAL A 540 39.15 -1.43 12.58
C VAL A 540 39.62 -1.81 11.18
N LEU A 541 40.93 -1.97 10.96
CA LEU A 541 41.45 -2.39 9.66
C LEU A 541 41.02 -3.81 9.26
N THR A 542 40.84 -4.73 10.22
CA THR A 542 40.32 -6.07 9.91
C THR A 542 38.90 -6.03 9.39
N MET A 543 38.11 -5.00 9.71
CA MET A 543 36.75 -4.81 9.16
C MET A 543 36.76 -4.54 7.67
N ALA A 544 37.86 -4.07 7.10
CA ALA A 544 37.98 -3.86 5.65
C ALA A 544 37.82 -5.16 4.87
N ILE A 545 38.16 -6.32 5.43
CA ILE A 545 38.06 -7.63 4.78
C ILE A 545 36.58 -8.04 4.59
N PRO A 546 35.73 -8.10 5.63
CA PRO A 546 34.31 -8.38 5.43
C PRO A 546 33.63 -7.29 4.61
N LEU A 547 33.95 -6.01 4.82
CA LEU A 547 33.36 -4.90 4.06
C LEU A 547 33.60 -5.04 2.55
N ALA A 548 34.80 -5.48 2.14
CA ALA A 548 35.11 -5.71 0.73
C ALA A 548 34.42 -6.96 0.14
N ARG A 549 33.90 -7.85 0.98
CA ARG A 549 33.22 -9.09 0.58
C ARG A 549 31.70 -9.01 0.73
N LEU A 550 31.18 -8.05 1.46
CA LEU A 550 29.75 -7.80 1.56
C LEU A 550 29.25 -7.26 0.24
N GLY A 551 28.18 -7.87 -0.29
CA GLY A 551 27.39 -7.29 -1.36
C GLY A 551 26.57 -6.11 -0.86
N SER A 552 25.90 -5.45 -1.77
CA SER A 552 24.90 -4.42 -1.45
C SER A 552 23.59 -4.81 -2.12
N GLU A 553 22.50 -4.70 -1.40
CA GLU A 553 21.14 -4.83 -1.91
C GLU A 553 20.33 -3.63 -1.43
N PHE A 554 19.33 -3.26 -2.22
CA PHE A 554 18.46 -2.12 -1.91
C PHE A 554 17.53 -2.44 -0.74
N MET A 555 16.94 -3.62 -0.77
CA MET A 555 16.01 -4.11 0.24
C MET A 555 16.22 -5.62 0.41
N PRO A 556 16.26 -6.14 1.65
CA PRO A 556 16.28 -7.58 1.86
C PRO A 556 15.01 -8.24 1.34
N ASP A 557 15.09 -9.52 1.02
CA ASP A 557 13.94 -10.31 0.58
C ASP A 557 12.82 -10.24 1.62
N LEU A 558 11.61 -9.92 1.17
CA LEU A 558 10.42 -9.89 1.99
C LEU A 558 9.68 -11.22 1.82
N ASP A 559 9.58 -11.98 2.90
CA ASP A 559 8.77 -13.20 2.92
C ASP A 559 7.29 -12.82 3.12
N GLU A 560 6.56 -12.82 2.02
CA GLU A 560 5.12 -12.52 2.00
C GLU A 560 4.26 -13.76 2.33
N GLY A 561 4.88 -14.95 2.39
CA GLY A 561 4.17 -16.23 2.49
C GLY A 561 3.52 -16.67 1.17
N ASP A 562 3.69 -15.89 0.11
CA ASP A 562 3.22 -16.15 -1.24
C ASP A 562 4.40 -16.17 -2.22
N LEU A 563 4.38 -17.08 -3.18
CA LEU A 563 5.42 -17.17 -4.20
C LEU A 563 4.87 -16.75 -5.56
N LEU A 564 5.54 -15.81 -6.22
CA LEU A 564 5.22 -15.38 -7.58
C LEU A 564 6.13 -16.10 -8.58
N TYR A 565 5.59 -17.10 -9.28
CA TYR A 565 6.28 -17.78 -10.39
C TYR A 565 5.89 -17.13 -11.72
N MET A 566 6.84 -16.50 -12.40
CA MET A 566 6.65 -15.79 -13.67
C MET A 566 7.49 -16.42 -14.79
N PRO A 567 7.06 -17.53 -15.40
CA PRO A 567 7.74 -18.11 -16.53
C PRO A 567 7.54 -17.26 -17.79
N SER A 568 8.55 -17.20 -18.64
CA SER A 568 8.48 -16.56 -19.95
C SER A 568 8.43 -17.61 -21.06
N ALA A 569 7.46 -17.49 -21.95
CA ALA A 569 7.38 -18.31 -23.15
C ALA A 569 7.99 -17.58 -24.37
N TYR A 570 8.25 -18.31 -25.46
CA TYR A 570 8.70 -17.71 -26.71
C TYR A 570 7.65 -16.74 -27.27
N PRO A 571 8.09 -15.59 -27.83
CA PRO A 571 7.16 -14.68 -28.50
C PRO A 571 6.39 -15.39 -29.64
N GLY A 572 5.06 -15.17 -29.70
CA GLY A 572 4.21 -15.77 -30.74
C GLY A 572 3.53 -17.08 -30.34
N VAL A 573 3.69 -17.55 -29.10
CA VAL A 573 2.91 -18.69 -28.57
C VAL A 573 1.41 -18.35 -28.63
N SER A 574 0.60 -19.32 -29.10
CA SER A 574 -0.86 -19.16 -29.16
C SER A 574 -1.47 -19.14 -27.74
N VAL A 575 -2.62 -18.49 -27.58
CA VAL A 575 -3.34 -18.46 -26.29
C VAL A 575 -3.69 -19.88 -25.83
N SER A 576 -4.03 -20.77 -26.75
CA SER A 576 -4.35 -22.17 -26.43
C SER A 576 -3.15 -22.93 -25.87
N GLU A 577 -1.98 -22.79 -26.51
CA GLU A 577 -0.73 -23.40 -26.03
C GLU A 577 -0.29 -22.81 -24.67
N ALA A 578 -0.41 -21.49 -24.53
CA ALA A 578 -0.11 -20.81 -23.26
C ALA A 578 -1.03 -21.30 -22.13
N ALA A 579 -2.31 -21.54 -22.42
CA ALA A 579 -3.27 -22.09 -21.46
C ALA A 579 -2.90 -23.53 -21.04
N GLU A 580 -2.47 -24.36 -22.00
CA GLU A 580 -2.06 -25.73 -21.71
C GLU A 580 -0.78 -25.77 -20.87
N ILE A 581 0.23 -24.95 -21.20
CA ILE A 581 1.46 -24.81 -20.42
C ILE A 581 1.15 -24.33 -19.01
N LEU A 582 0.29 -23.32 -18.87
CA LEU A 582 -0.11 -22.80 -17.57
C LEU A 582 -0.79 -23.88 -16.70
N GLN A 583 -1.73 -24.63 -17.29
CA GLN A 583 -2.42 -25.70 -16.58
C GLN A 583 -1.47 -26.83 -16.15
N GLN A 584 -0.53 -27.23 -17.02
CA GLN A 584 0.49 -28.22 -16.68
C GLN A 584 1.38 -27.73 -15.54
N THR A 585 1.82 -26.47 -15.60
CA THR A 585 2.64 -25.84 -14.56
C THR A 585 1.90 -25.81 -13.22
N ASN A 586 0.64 -25.38 -13.21
CA ASN A 586 -0.17 -25.30 -11.99
C ASN A 586 -0.39 -26.70 -11.38
N ARG A 587 -0.67 -27.70 -12.19
CA ARG A 587 -0.76 -29.11 -11.69
C ARG A 587 0.55 -29.59 -11.06
N LEU A 588 1.70 -29.20 -11.64
CA LEU A 588 3.00 -29.55 -11.08
C LEU A 588 3.24 -28.83 -9.74
N ILE A 589 2.92 -27.55 -9.66
CA ILE A 589 3.03 -26.76 -8.41
C ILE A 589 2.16 -27.37 -7.32
N MET A 590 0.93 -27.79 -7.65
CA MET A 590 0.02 -28.42 -6.69
C MET A 590 0.50 -29.79 -6.17
N THR A 591 1.57 -30.35 -6.70
CA THR A 591 2.21 -31.57 -6.14
C THR A 591 3.20 -31.26 -5.02
N VAL A 592 3.57 -30.00 -4.83
CA VAL A 592 4.45 -29.55 -3.74
C VAL A 592 3.61 -29.47 -2.47
N PRO A 593 4.01 -30.10 -1.36
CA PRO A 593 3.18 -30.21 -0.17
C PRO A 593 3.10 -28.93 0.68
N GLU A 594 3.90 -27.89 0.35
CA GLU A 594 4.03 -26.63 1.13
C GLU A 594 3.09 -25.52 0.64
#